data_020e80a7b9996ba90ab22cfdecb83ed0
#
_entry.id   020e80a7b9996ba90ab22cfdecb83ed0
#
_cell.length_a   1.000
_cell.length_b   1.000
_cell.length_c   1.000
_cell.angle_alpha   90.00
_cell.angle_beta   90.00
_cell.angle_gamma   90.00
#
_symmetry.space_group_name_H-M   'P 1'
#
loop_
_entity.id
_entity.type
_entity.pdbx_description
1 polymer ?
#
loop_
_entity_poly.entity_id
_entity_poly.type
_entity_poly.pdbx_seq_one_letter_code
_entity_poly.pdbx_strand_id
1 'polypeptide(L)'
;MVIDREQAMRQLAEHEISQLSGEQKLNLVLDYWYSFEDFDLDHELKSFLANHEAESLTEYTDFFRPIALIGLADKYKIFNNNYLTEELKRYTQNKFQVSGNEKQTLSPCPCCLFYSLSLPTDYAVCPICQWENDGTAGEQYSAINRGTLSRYRENFLKKHSKNPLQTKYIL
;
A
#
# COMPACT_ATOMS: atom_id res chain seq x y z
N MET A 1 -7.13 -8.03 -23.50
CA MET A 1 -5.77 -8.55 -23.21
C MET A 1 -5.67 -8.79 -21.72
N VAL A 2 -5.15 -9.96 -21.30
CA VAL A 2 -4.92 -10.26 -19.89
C VAL A 2 -3.54 -9.70 -19.51
N ILE A 3 -3.45 -9.07 -18.35
CA ILE A 3 -2.21 -8.54 -17.77
C ILE A 3 -2.02 -9.11 -16.36
N ASP A 4 -0.80 -9.44 -16.02
CA ASP A 4 -0.45 -9.89 -14.68
C ASP A 4 -0.64 -8.76 -13.65
N ARG A 5 -0.98 -9.14 -12.40
CA ARG A 5 -1.26 -8.22 -11.31
C ARG A 5 -0.08 -7.31 -10.98
N GLU A 6 1.13 -7.85 -10.92
CA GLU A 6 2.33 -7.05 -10.59
C GLU A 6 2.61 -6.04 -11.70
N GLN A 7 2.48 -6.46 -12.96
CA GLN A 7 2.62 -5.57 -14.10
C GLN A 7 1.53 -4.48 -14.11
N ALA A 8 0.31 -4.82 -13.71
CA ALA A 8 -0.79 -3.86 -13.58
C ALA A 8 -0.50 -2.79 -12.53
N MET A 9 -0.07 -3.21 -11.32
CA MET A 9 0.31 -2.29 -10.24
C MET A 9 1.47 -1.39 -10.65
N ARG A 10 2.47 -1.93 -11.36
CA ARG A 10 3.60 -1.15 -11.87
C ARG A 10 3.14 -0.10 -12.89
N GLN A 11 2.26 -0.45 -13.83
CA GLN A 11 1.74 0.53 -14.80
C GLN A 11 0.94 1.65 -14.13
N LEU A 12 0.14 1.34 -13.09
CA LEU A 12 -0.57 2.33 -12.31
C LEU A 12 0.39 3.24 -11.54
N ALA A 13 1.44 2.69 -10.94
CA ALA A 13 2.48 3.44 -10.25
C ALA A 13 3.23 4.37 -11.22
N GLU A 14 3.59 3.91 -12.42
CA GLU A 14 4.23 4.69 -13.48
C GLU A 14 3.34 5.86 -13.93
N HIS A 15 2.04 5.62 -14.06
CA HIS A 15 1.10 6.69 -14.37
C HIS A 15 1.00 7.71 -13.22
N GLU A 16 0.81 7.24 -11.98
CA GLU A 16 0.66 8.11 -10.82
C GLU A 16 1.90 8.98 -10.59
N ILE A 17 3.11 8.41 -10.66
CA ILE A 17 4.34 9.18 -10.46
C ILE A 17 4.50 10.31 -11.49
N SER A 18 3.97 10.13 -12.69
CA SER A 18 4.01 11.17 -13.73
C SER A 18 3.14 12.40 -13.41
N GLN A 19 2.16 12.23 -12.50
CA GLN A 19 1.23 13.29 -12.07
C GLN A 19 1.67 13.97 -10.78
N LEU A 20 2.63 13.41 -10.05
CA LEU A 20 3.09 13.95 -8.78
C LEU A 20 4.06 15.13 -8.97
N SER A 21 3.96 16.11 -8.06
CA SER A 21 4.96 17.18 -7.94
C SER A 21 6.29 16.63 -7.43
N GLY A 22 7.38 17.43 -7.57
CA GLY A 22 8.70 17.07 -7.02
C GLY A 22 8.64 16.82 -5.51
N GLU A 23 7.92 17.66 -4.76
CA GLU A 23 7.73 17.50 -3.32
C GLU A 23 6.99 16.19 -2.95
N GLN A 24 5.93 15.84 -3.68
CA GLN A 24 5.21 14.59 -3.46
C GLN A 24 6.07 13.36 -3.76
N LYS A 25 6.89 13.42 -4.80
CA LYS A 25 7.86 12.35 -5.12
C LYS A 25 8.94 12.23 -4.04
N LEU A 26 9.44 13.37 -3.55
CA LEU A 26 10.40 13.40 -2.44
C LEU A 26 9.82 12.72 -1.20
N ASN A 27 8.60 13.07 -0.79
CA ASN A 27 7.94 12.46 0.36
C ASN A 27 7.80 10.94 0.20
N LEU A 28 7.45 10.45 -0.98
CA LEU A 28 7.42 9.00 -1.26
C LEU A 28 8.79 8.35 -1.05
N VAL A 29 9.87 8.97 -1.49
CA VAL A 29 11.23 8.45 -1.29
C VAL A 29 11.56 8.40 0.19
N LEU A 30 11.24 9.45 0.95
CA LEU A 30 11.49 9.54 2.39
C LEU A 30 10.68 8.49 3.18
N ASP A 31 9.42 8.26 2.83
CA ASP A 31 8.55 7.26 3.47
C ASP A 31 9.12 5.82 3.34
N TYR A 32 9.82 5.53 2.25
CA TYR A 32 10.38 4.21 1.96
C TYR A 32 11.91 4.14 2.12
N TRP A 33 12.56 5.20 2.59
CA TRP A 33 14.02 5.29 2.70
C TRP A 33 14.64 4.13 3.46
N TYR A 34 14.13 3.82 4.64
CA TYR A 34 14.69 2.79 5.52
C TYR A 34 14.21 1.36 5.21
N SER A 35 13.34 1.21 4.22
CA SER A 35 12.87 -0.10 3.74
C SER A 35 13.66 -0.64 2.55
N PHE A 36 14.73 0.03 2.14
CA PHE A 36 15.47 -0.27 0.91
C PHE A 36 16.11 -1.66 0.87
N GLU A 37 16.44 -2.25 2.02
CA GLU A 37 17.05 -3.58 2.12
C GLU A 37 16.10 -4.68 1.60
N ASP A 38 14.79 -4.49 1.81
CA ASP A 38 13.74 -5.44 1.41
C ASP A 38 13.41 -5.38 -0.09
N PHE A 39 13.98 -4.40 -0.82
CA PHE A 39 13.64 -4.15 -2.20
C PHE A 39 14.73 -4.61 -3.17
N ASP A 40 14.30 -5.04 -4.35
CA ASP A 40 15.19 -5.33 -5.47
C ASP A 40 15.57 -4.02 -6.18
N LEU A 41 16.55 -3.33 -5.60
CA LEU A 41 17.14 -2.10 -6.12
C LEU A 41 18.55 -2.38 -6.65
N ASP A 42 19.01 -1.55 -7.58
CA ASP A 42 20.40 -1.63 -8.03
C ASP A 42 21.39 -1.31 -6.91
N HIS A 43 22.63 -1.78 -7.09
CA HIS A 43 23.68 -1.66 -6.06
C HIS A 43 24.03 -0.19 -5.76
N GLU A 44 24.01 0.68 -6.76
CA GLU A 44 24.39 2.09 -6.60
C GLU A 44 23.39 2.80 -5.71
N LEU A 45 22.08 2.61 -5.96
CA LEU A 45 21.00 3.19 -5.15
C LEU A 45 21.02 2.62 -3.73
N LYS A 46 21.17 1.30 -3.56
CA LYS A 46 21.30 0.70 -2.20
C LYS A 46 22.49 1.27 -1.44
N SER A 47 23.64 1.38 -2.10
CA SER A 47 24.84 1.95 -1.48
C SER A 47 24.65 3.42 -1.09
N PHE A 48 23.96 4.20 -1.92
CA PHE A 48 23.64 5.58 -1.59
C PHE A 48 22.76 5.66 -0.33
N LEU A 49 21.66 4.90 -0.28
CA LEU A 49 20.73 4.91 0.84
C LEU A 49 21.38 4.45 2.16
N ALA A 50 22.24 3.45 2.10
CA ALA A 50 22.95 2.95 3.28
C ALA A 50 23.99 3.95 3.86
N ASN A 51 24.50 4.87 3.05
CA ASN A 51 25.56 5.82 3.45
C ASN A 51 25.06 7.26 3.64
N HIS A 52 23.76 7.53 3.49
CA HIS A 52 23.20 8.86 3.65
C HIS A 52 21.96 8.82 4.54
N GLU A 53 21.74 9.89 5.28
CA GLU A 53 20.53 10.06 6.08
C GLU A 53 19.39 10.63 5.24
N ALA A 54 18.16 10.20 5.51
CA ALA A 54 16.97 10.65 4.78
C ALA A 54 16.81 12.19 4.82
N GLU A 55 17.13 12.79 5.96
CA GLU A 55 17.06 14.23 6.20
C GLU A 55 18.02 15.05 5.33
N SER A 56 19.03 14.41 4.74
CA SER A 56 19.95 15.08 3.82
C SER A 56 19.35 15.30 2.44
N LEU A 57 18.26 14.58 2.09
CA LEU A 57 17.60 14.69 0.80
C LEU A 57 16.61 15.85 0.80
N THR A 58 16.93 16.89 0.02
CA THR A 58 16.13 18.13 -0.07
C THR A 58 15.31 18.25 -1.35
N GLU A 59 15.63 17.44 -2.36
CA GLU A 59 14.93 17.47 -3.64
C GLU A 59 14.87 16.08 -4.28
N TYR A 60 13.81 15.85 -5.06
CA TYR A 60 13.66 14.62 -5.85
C TYR A 60 14.48 14.70 -7.14
N THR A 61 15.21 13.61 -7.43
CA THR A 61 15.82 13.36 -8.74
C THR A 61 15.38 12.00 -9.26
N ASP A 62 15.50 11.77 -10.56
CA ASP A 62 15.12 10.48 -11.17
C ASP A 62 15.99 9.30 -10.70
N PHE A 63 17.12 9.55 -10.05
CA PHE A 63 17.91 8.53 -9.36
C PHE A 63 17.08 7.77 -8.31
N PHE A 64 16.15 8.45 -7.63
CA PHE A 64 15.27 7.85 -6.62
C PHE A 64 13.96 7.27 -7.17
N ARG A 65 13.75 7.36 -8.50
CA ARG A 65 12.52 6.86 -9.12
C ARG A 65 12.17 5.41 -8.77
N PRO A 66 13.13 4.45 -8.70
CA PRO A 66 12.82 3.07 -8.32
C PRO A 66 12.14 2.95 -6.95
N ILE A 67 12.58 3.68 -5.94
CA ILE A 67 11.95 3.68 -4.60
C ILE A 67 10.53 4.24 -4.67
N ALA A 68 10.35 5.39 -5.31
CA ALA A 68 9.03 6.01 -5.45
C ALA A 68 8.04 5.09 -6.18
N LEU A 69 8.49 4.35 -7.20
CA LEU A 69 7.66 3.37 -7.91
C LEU A 69 7.30 2.18 -7.03
N ILE A 70 8.23 1.68 -6.21
CA ILE A 70 7.96 0.59 -5.26
C ILE A 70 6.92 1.05 -4.24
N GLY A 71 7.08 2.23 -3.65
CA GLY A 71 6.11 2.78 -2.71
C GLY A 71 4.72 2.95 -3.31
N LEU A 72 4.61 3.44 -4.54
CA LEU A 72 3.34 3.54 -5.25
C LEU A 72 2.76 2.17 -5.59
N ALA A 73 3.57 1.21 -6.04
CA ALA A 73 3.11 -0.14 -6.33
C ALA A 73 2.60 -0.85 -5.06
N ASP A 74 3.26 -0.63 -3.93
CA ASP A 74 2.85 -1.17 -2.62
C ASP A 74 1.45 -0.70 -2.22
N LYS A 75 1.13 0.56 -2.44
CA LYS A 75 -0.21 1.14 -2.25
C LYS A 75 -1.30 0.37 -3.01
N TYR A 76 -0.98 -0.18 -4.18
CA TYR A 76 -1.93 -0.91 -5.03
C TYR A 76 -2.15 -2.36 -4.60
N LYS A 77 -1.31 -2.92 -3.72
CA LYS A 77 -1.40 -4.33 -3.28
C LYS A 77 -2.73 -4.68 -2.61
N ILE A 78 -3.35 -3.76 -1.90
CA ILE A 78 -4.60 -3.98 -1.16
C ILE A 78 -5.86 -3.97 -2.03
N PHE A 79 -5.75 -3.55 -3.30
CA PHE A 79 -6.90 -3.47 -4.20
C PHE A 79 -7.13 -4.78 -4.95
N ASN A 80 -8.38 -5.16 -5.16
CA ASN A 80 -8.72 -6.35 -5.93
C ASN A 80 -8.48 -6.17 -7.44
N ASN A 81 -8.39 -7.28 -8.17
CA ASN A 81 -8.09 -7.27 -9.61
C ASN A 81 -9.14 -6.52 -10.43
N ASN A 82 -10.40 -6.54 -10.02
CA ASN A 82 -11.45 -5.79 -10.71
C ASN A 82 -11.21 -4.28 -10.59
N TYR A 83 -10.88 -3.80 -9.39
CA TYR A 83 -10.56 -2.39 -9.18
C TYR A 83 -9.33 -1.96 -9.99
N LEU A 84 -8.25 -2.75 -9.95
CA LEU A 84 -7.06 -2.47 -10.76
C LEU A 84 -7.36 -2.45 -12.26
N THR A 85 -8.23 -3.35 -12.72
CA THR A 85 -8.72 -3.37 -14.11
C THR A 85 -9.43 -2.06 -14.49
N GLU A 86 -10.34 -1.59 -13.64
CA GLU A 86 -11.07 -0.35 -13.89
C GLU A 86 -10.16 0.89 -13.82
N GLU A 87 -9.20 0.92 -12.90
CA GLU A 87 -8.21 2.00 -12.85
C GLU A 87 -7.34 2.04 -14.11
N LEU A 88 -6.83 0.90 -14.58
CA LEU A 88 -6.06 0.84 -15.82
C LEU A 88 -6.86 1.33 -17.04
N LYS A 89 -8.15 1.01 -17.13
CA LYS A 89 -9.01 1.49 -18.22
C LYS A 89 -9.15 3.01 -18.25
N ARG A 90 -9.05 3.69 -17.10
CA ARG A 90 -9.13 5.16 -17.02
C ARG A 90 -7.93 5.85 -17.63
N TYR A 91 -6.77 5.21 -17.59
CA TYR A 91 -5.50 5.80 -18.02
C TYR A 91 -5.00 5.27 -19.36
N THR A 92 -5.49 4.09 -19.78
CA THR A 92 -5.08 3.47 -21.03
C THR A 92 -6.27 3.31 -21.97
N GLN A 93 -6.05 3.41 -23.26
CA GLN A 93 -7.07 3.07 -24.26
C GLN A 93 -7.26 1.55 -24.43
N ASN A 94 -6.42 0.76 -23.77
CA ASN A 94 -6.41 -0.69 -23.87
C ASN A 94 -7.43 -1.31 -22.90
N LYS A 95 -8.14 -2.33 -23.35
CA LYS A 95 -9.02 -3.16 -22.52
C LYS A 95 -8.21 -4.25 -21.83
N PHE A 96 -7.52 -3.91 -20.74
CA PHE A 96 -6.87 -4.88 -19.89
C PHE A 96 -7.87 -5.58 -18.96
N GLN A 97 -7.56 -6.82 -18.62
CA GLN A 97 -8.15 -7.55 -17.51
C GLN A 97 -7.01 -8.04 -16.61
N VAL A 98 -6.99 -7.58 -15.40
CA VAL A 98 -5.96 -7.97 -14.41
C VAL A 98 -6.26 -9.36 -13.89
N SER A 99 -5.22 -10.20 -13.83
CA SER A 99 -5.27 -11.55 -13.26
C SER A 99 -4.09 -11.79 -12.34
N GLY A 100 -4.18 -12.82 -11.51
CA GLY A 100 -3.16 -13.21 -10.54
C GLY A 100 -3.71 -13.34 -9.12
N ASN A 101 -2.88 -13.86 -8.21
CA ASN A 101 -3.29 -14.08 -6.82
C ASN A 101 -3.32 -12.74 -6.07
N GLU A 102 -4.49 -12.34 -5.59
CA GLU A 102 -4.69 -11.09 -4.86
C GLU A 102 -4.11 -11.11 -3.43
N LYS A 103 -4.01 -12.28 -2.82
CA LYS A 103 -3.66 -12.46 -1.39
C LYS A 103 -2.20 -12.87 -1.15
N GLN A 104 -1.39 -12.94 -2.21
CA GLN A 104 -0.08 -13.60 -2.19
C GLN A 104 0.86 -13.10 -1.09
N THR A 105 0.81 -11.83 -0.74
CA THR A 105 1.73 -11.20 0.23
C THR A 105 0.99 -10.47 1.34
N LEU A 106 -0.33 -10.70 1.47
CA LEU A 106 -1.17 -9.96 2.40
C LEU A 106 -1.81 -10.87 3.43
N SER A 107 -1.94 -10.36 4.64
CA SER A 107 -2.71 -10.95 5.73
C SER A 107 -3.99 -10.15 6.00
N PRO A 108 -5.08 -10.80 6.47
CA PRO A 108 -6.29 -10.08 6.81
C PRO A 108 -6.10 -9.22 8.05
N CYS A 109 -6.56 -7.98 8.00
CA CYS A 109 -6.62 -7.13 9.17
C CYS A 109 -7.59 -7.70 10.21
N PRO A 110 -7.20 -7.83 11.50
CA PRO A 110 -8.09 -8.38 12.52
C PRO A 110 -9.34 -7.51 12.73
N CYS A 111 -9.31 -6.23 12.40
CA CYS A 111 -10.45 -5.33 12.54
C CYS A 111 -11.42 -5.39 11.36
N CYS A 112 -10.99 -5.04 10.16
CA CYS A 112 -11.88 -4.93 8.99
C CYS A 112 -11.98 -6.19 8.14
N LEU A 113 -11.13 -7.19 8.38
CA LEU A 113 -11.03 -8.47 7.68
C LEU A 113 -10.56 -8.39 6.22
N PHE A 114 -10.31 -7.20 5.69
CA PHE A 114 -9.70 -7.07 4.37
C PHE A 114 -8.22 -7.49 4.42
N TYR A 115 -7.74 -8.10 3.34
CA TYR A 115 -6.32 -8.39 3.14
C TYR A 115 -5.57 -7.09 2.87
N SER A 116 -4.90 -6.57 3.88
CA SER A 116 -4.32 -5.22 3.85
C SER A 116 -3.01 -5.07 4.62
N LEU A 117 -2.57 -6.10 5.33
CA LEU A 117 -1.32 -6.10 6.09
C LEU A 117 -0.30 -6.94 5.34
N SER A 118 0.85 -6.36 4.98
CA SER A 118 1.91 -7.06 4.24
C SER A 118 2.54 -8.20 5.02
N LEU A 119 2.62 -8.07 6.34
CA LEU A 119 2.99 -9.14 7.27
C LEU A 119 2.16 -8.95 8.54
N PRO A 120 1.84 -10.02 9.28
CA PRO A 120 1.26 -9.92 10.61
C PRO A 120 2.33 -9.50 11.62
N THR A 121 2.97 -8.35 11.37
CA THR A 121 3.92 -7.77 12.31
C THR A 121 3.16 -7.03 13.40
N ASP A 122 3.69 -7.11 14.61
CA ASP A 122 3.23 -6.30 15.72
C ASP A 122 3.29 -4.81 15.30
N TYR A 123 2.23 -4.09 15.63
CA TYR A 123 2.07 -2.65 15.35
C TYR A 123 1.85 -2.25 13.87
N ALA A 124 1.61 -3.21 12.95
CA ALA A 124 1.22 -2.85 11.59
C ALA A 124 -0.13 -2.10 11.56
N VAL A 125 -0.15 -0.94 10.93
CA VAL A 125 -1.37 -0.12 10.77
C VAL A 125 -2.11 -0.50 9.50
N CYS A 126 -3.38 -0.87 9.62
CA CYS A 126 -4.22 -1.19 8.48
C CYS A 126 -4.53 0.08 7.66
N PRO A 127 -4.17 0.16 6.38
CA PRO A 127 -4.43 1.33 5.55
C PRO A 127 -5.93 1.56 5.26
N ILE A 128 -6.78 0.56 5.51
CA ILE A 128 -8.23 0.64 5.25
C ILE A 128 -9.00 1.16 6.46
N CYS A 129 -8.78 0.58 7.64
CA CYS A 129 -9.54 0.93 8.84
C CYS A 129 -8.71 1.69 9.89
N GLN A 130 -7.41 1.83 9.70
CA GLN A 130 -6.48 2.50 10.62
C GLN A 130 -6.32 1.80 11.98
N TRP A 131 -6.72 0.52 12.09
CA TRP A 131 -6.41 -0.28 13.26
C TRP A 131 -4.91 -0.59 13.29
N GLU A 132 -4.27 -0.31 14.40
CA GLU A 132 -2.90 -0.72 14.67
C GLU A 132 -2.90 -2.10 15.35
N ASN A 133 -2.22 -3.08 14.73
CA ASN A 133 -2.23 -4.47 15.19
C ASN A 133 -1.27 -4.66 16.37
N ASP A 134 -1.72 -4.37 17.58
CA ASP A 134 -0.99 -4.51 18.83
C ASP A 134 -1.18 -5.87 19.52
N GLY A 135 -1.75 -6.85 18.80
CA GLY A 135 -2.02 -8.19 19.32
C GLY A 135 -3.25 -8.29 20.22
N THR A 136 -3.94 -7.19 20.53
CA THR A 136 -5.17 -7.23 21.31
C THR A 136 -6.32 -7.85 20.53
N ALA A 137 -7.21 -8.58 21.21
CA ALA A 137 -8.32 -9.31 20.60
C ALA A 137 -9.63 -9.08 21.34
N GLY A 138 -10.75 -9.20 20.62
CA GLY A 138 -12.10 -9.15 21.17
C GLY A 138 -12.35 -7.92 22.02
N GLU A 139 -12.68 -8.13 23.30
CA GLU A 139 -13.00 -7.07 24.27
C GLU A 139 -11.78 -6.57 25.06
N GLN A 140 -10.59 -7.05 24.76
CA GLN A 140 -9.35 -6.56 25.36
C GLN A 140 -9.12 -5.09 24.92
N TYR A 141 -8.80 -4.24 25.87
CA TYR A 141 -8.55 -2.82 25.59
C TYR A 141 -7.16 -2.60 24.96
N SER A 142 -7.15 -1.99 23.80
CA SER A 142 -5.94 -1.50 23.13
C SER A 142 -5.69 -0.04 23.51
N ALA A 143 -4.56 0.24 24.14
CA ALA A 143 -4.18 1.61 24.51
C ALA A 143 -3.88 2.47 23.27
N ILE A 144 -3.24 1.89 22.26
CA ILE A 144 -2.90 2.55 21.01
C ILE A 144 -4.16 2.94 20.23
N ASN A 145 -5.09 1.98 20.07
CA ASN A 145 -6.34 2.19 19.35
C ASN A 145 -7.44 2.87 20.21
N ARG A 146 -7.17 3.09 21.49
CA ARG A 146 -8.09 3.74 22.47
C ARG A 146 -9.45 3.06 22.55
N GLY A 147 -9.48 1.73 22.48
CA GLY A 147 -10.72 0.97 22.51
C GLY A 147 -10.51 -0.53 22.37
N THR A 148 -11.60 -1.30 22.31
CA THR A 148 -11.55 -2.72 22.04
C THR A 148 -11.66 -3.00 20.54
N LEU A 149 -11.09 -4.13 20.06
CA LEU A 149 -11.20 -4.54 18.67
C LEU A 149 -12.66 -4.67 18.22
N SER A 150 -13.51 -5.25 19.08
CA SER A 150 -14.96 -5.42 18.80
C SER A 150 -15.65 -4.09 18.56
N ARG A 151 -15.44 -3.11 19.46
CA ARG A 151 -16.05 -1.77 19.33
C ARG A 151 -15.52 -1.00 18.13
N TYR A 152 -14.23 -1.10 17.85
CA TYR A 152 -13.61 -0.44 16.70
C TYR A 152 -14.17 -0.99 15.40
N ARG A 153 -14.26 -2.33 15.28
CA ARG A 153 -14.89 -3.03 14.15
C ARG A 153 -16.34 -2.61 13.93
N GLU A 154 -17.14 -2.58 15.01
CA GLU A 154 -18.53 -2.16 14.93
C GLU A 154 -18.68 -0.74 14.37
N ASN A 155 -17.88 0.20 14.86
CA ASN A 155 -17.86 1.58 14.39
C ASN A 155 -17.44 1.69 12.93
N PHE A 156 -16.42 0.94 12.53
CA PHE A 156 -15.97 0.88 11.15
C PHE A 156 -17.06 0.37 10.21
N LEU A 157 -17.72 -0.73 10.56
CA LEU A 157 -18.81 -1.32 9.76
C LEU A 157 -20.02 -0.38 9.66
N LYS A 158 -20.40 0.29 10.74
CA LYS A 158 -21.48 1.30 10.72
C LYS A 158 -21.16 2.45 9.77
N LYS A 159 -19.92 2.96 9.81
CA LYS A 159 -19.47 4.06 8.96
C LYS A 159 -19.48 3.69 7.46
N HIS A 160 -19.18 2.44 7.13
CA HIS A 160 -19.01 1.97 5.76
C HIS A 160 -20.17 1.11 5.25
N SER A 161 -21.27 1.00 6.00
CA SER A 161 -22.44 0.18 5.60
C SER A 161 -23.09 0.60 4.28
N LYS A 162 -22.96 1.88 3.89
CA LYS A 162 -23.51 2.44 2.64
C LYS A 162 -22.52 2.50 1.48
N ASN A 163 -21.25 2.17 1.72
CA ASN A 163 -20.20 2.23 0.72
C ASN A 163 -19.45 0.88 0.71
N PRO A 164 -19.77 -0.02 -0.21
CA PRO A 164 -19.21 -1.37 -0.21
C PRO A 164 -17.71 -1.32 -0.54
N LEU A 165 -16.88 -1.31 0.48
CA LEU A 165 -15.42 -1.38 0.33
C LEU A 165 -14.96 -2.62 -0.46
N GLN A 166 -15.77 -3.68 -0.47
CA GLN A 166 -15.54 -4.93 -1.19
C GLN A 166 -15.39 -4.74 -2.72
N THR A 167 -15.94 -3.66 -3.29
CA THR A 167 -15.74 -3.35 -4.71
C THR A 167 -14.32 -2.88 -5.02
N LYS A 168 -13.57 -2.47 -3.99
CA LYS A 168 -12.24 -1.89 -4.14
C LYS A 168 -11.14 -2.77 -3.54
N TYR A 169 -11.37 -3.31 -2.36
CA TYR A 169 -10.36 -4.01 -1.58
C TYR A 169 -10.51 -5.53 -1.64
N ILE A 170 -9.42 -6.24 -1.33
CA ILE A 170 -9.36 -7.71 -1.27
C ILE A 170 -10.02 -8.19 0.02
N LEU A 171 -10.95 -9.15 -0.08
CA LEU A 171 -11.65 -9.77 1.05
C LEU A 171 -11.24 -11.23 1.24
#